data_789906fc306d7a378df418957d32140c
#
_entry.id   789906fc306d7a378df418957d32140c
#
_cell.length_a   1.000
_cell.length_b   1.000
_cell.length_c   1.000
_cell.angle_alpha   90.00
_cell.angle_beta   90.00
_cell.angle_gamma   90.00
#
_symmetry.space_group_name_H-M   'P 1'
#
loop_
_entity.id
_entity.type
_entity.pdbx_description
1 polymer ?
#
loop_
_entity_poly.entity_id
_entity_poly.type
_entity_poly.pdbx_seq_one_letter_code
_entity_poly.pdbx_strand_id
1 'polypeptide(L)'
;MPSNRALTAEYAASPVTVQKAMRRLVALGLVESRPGVGTFVRAVRAAGPVDYGWQTGALGAPPTRTSVLSSTQRVVAPDAIGLHSGYPAVEMLPERLVRQALARAARTDIALTRAPAAGMPELQAWFAAELAEASPAGVVPASARDALIISGSQSGLSSIFRAVVGQGRPLLIESPTYWGAMLAAEQAGVVLVPIPSGPHGPDPDEVERAFAQTGARAFYAQPTFANPTGAQWPASTSRAVLETVRRHGAFLIEDDWAHDLGIDAEPRPIAAADEDGHVVYLRSLTKSVSPALRVAAVIARGPARERILADRAAESMYVSGLLQAAALDVVTQPGWRTHLRGFREKLRTRRDLMVSSLARSAPLATLETMPVGGLNLWVRLPDGADVVQVVRDCELRGLIVAPGSEWFPAEPSGPYLRLNYASADPSRFAEAAGILGSVLESS
;
A
#
# COMPACT_ATOMS: atom_id res chain seq x y z
N MET A 1 -24.01 -0.07 -41.68
CA MET A 1 -22.63 0.47 -41.83
C MET A 1 -22.04 -0.04 -43.14
N PRO A 2 -21.08 0.66 -43.78
CA PRO A 2 -20.34 0.13 -44.93
C PRO A 2 -19.67 -1.20 -44.60
N SER A 3 -19.38 -2.02 -45.60
CA SER A 3 -18.66 -3.28 -45.43
C SER A 3 -17.20 -3.04 -45.00
N ASN A 4 -16.56 -4.02 -44.33
CA ASN A 4 -15.14 -3.90 -43.99
C ASN A 4 -14.28 -3.58 -45.22
N ARG A 5 -14.61 -4.10 -46.38
CA ARG A 5 -13.91 -3.82 -47.63
C ARG A 5 -14.10 -2.36 -48.07
N ALA A 6 -15.30 -1.81 -47.93
CA ALA A 6 -15.57 -0.40 -48.20
C ALA A 6 -14.82 0.53 -47.24
N LEU A 7 -14.83 0.21 -45.92
CA LEU A 7 -14.08 0.97 -44.93
C LEU A 7 -12.56 0.91 -45.17
N THR A 8 -12.03 -0.25 -45.61
CA THR A 8 -10.61 -0.38 -45.98
C THR A 8 -10.25 0.55 -47.14
N ALA A 9 -11.12 0.64 -48.16
CA ALA A 9 -10.88 1.50 -49.30
C ALA A 9 -11.07 3.00 -48.94
N GLU A 10 -12.09 3.34 -48.17
CA GLU A 10 -12.44 4.71 -47.80
C GLU A 10 -11.37 5.36 -46.90
N TYR A 11 -10.88 4.61 -45.94
CA TYR A 11 -9.91 5.13 -44.96
C TYR A 11 -8.43 4.78 -45.25
N ALA A 12 -8.16 4.16 -46.43
CA ALA A 12 -6.83 3.67 -46.82
C ALA A 12 -6.13 2.86 -45.71
N ALA A 13 -6.91 2.13 -44.92
CA ALA A 13 -6.43 1.38 -43.74
C ALA A 13 -6.27 -0.11 -44.09
N SER A 14 -5.38 -0.82 -43.36
CA SER A 14 -5.25 -2.26 -43.56
C SER A 14 -6.54 -3.01 -43.14
N PRO A 15 -6.87 -4.17 -43.75
CA PRO A 15 -7.99 -4.99 -43.32
C PRO A 15 -7.94 -5.37 -41.84
N VAL A 16 -6.75 -5.60 -41.31
CA VAL A 16 -6.51 -5.91 -39.87
C VAL A 16 -6.86 -4.72 -39.01
N THR A 17 -6.48 -3.51 -39.39
CA THR A 17 -6.80 -2.26 -38.67
C THR A 17 -8.32 -2.04 -38.62
N VAL A 18 -9.01 -2.19 -39.74
CA VAL A 18 -10.47 -2.07 -39.81
C VAL A 18 -11.15 -3.12 -38.95
N GLN A 19 -10.69 -4.38 -38.99
CA GLN A 19 -11.24 -5.45 -38.15
C GLN A 19 -11.03 -5.20 -36.66
N LYS A 20 -9.85 -4.66 -36.26
CA LYS A 20 -9.56 -4.30 -34.88
C LYS A 20 -10.46 -3.16 -34.39
N ALA A 21 -10.66 -2.13 -35.23
CA ALA A 21 -11.56 -1.02 -34.94
C ALA A 21 -13.00 -1.50 -34.79
N MET A 22 -13.48 -2.36 -35.71
CA MET A 22 -14.82 -2.92 -35.65
C MET A 22 -15.05 -3.76 -34.41
N ARG A 23 -14.10 -4.62 -34.01
CA ARG A 23 -14.18 -5.37 -32.74
C ARG A 23 -14.29 -4.43 -31.53
N ARG A 24 -13.54 -3.33 -31.53
CA ARG A 24 -13.60 -2.32 -30.46
C ARG A 24 -14.95 -1.62 -30.40
N LEU A 25 -15.53 -1.26 -31.58
CA LEU A 25 -16.84 -0.66 -31.61
C LEU A 25 -17.97 -1.62 -31.18
N VAL A 26 -17.86 -2.92 -31.51
CA VAL A 26 -18.75 -3.96 -30.98
C VAL A 26 -18.60 -4.11 -29.47
N ALA A 27 -17.37 -4.15 -28.95
CA ALA A 27 -17.10 -4.24 -27.50
C ALA A 27 -17.62 -3.02 -26.72
N LEU A 28 -17.61 -1.84 -27.35
CA LEU A 28 -18.20 -0.60 -26.80
C LEU A 28 -19.72 -0.55 -26.92
N GLY A 29 -20.34 -1.56 -27.55
CA GLY A 29 -21.80 -1.58 -27.78
C GLY A 29 -22.31 -0.54 -28.76
N LEU A 30 -21.44 0.11 -29.54
CA LEU A 30 -21.78 1.15 -30.51
C LEU A 30 -22.26 0.57 -31.81
N VAL A 31 -21.86 -0.66 -32.15
CA VAL A 31 -22.30 -1.40 -33.35
C VAL A 31 -22.67 -2.83 -32.99
N GLU A 32 -23.56 -3.41 -33.76
CA GLU A 32 -24.00 -4.80 -33.70
C GLU A 32 -23.72 -5.49 -35.02
N SER A 33 -23.02 -6.63 -34.98
CA SER A 33 -22.76 -7.45 -36.18
C SER A 33 -23.74 -8.61 -36.21
N ARG A 34 -24.52 -8.74 -37.29
CA ARG A 34 -25.44 -9.85 -37.53
C ARG A 34 -24.89 -10.72 -38.65
N PRO A 35 -24.49 -11.98 -38.34
CA PRO A 35 -23.93 -12.88 -39.35
C PRO A 35 -24.85 -12.99 -40.60
N GLY A 36 -24.28 -12.84 -41.79
CA GLY A 36 -25.03 -12.93 -43.06
C GLY A 36 -25.87 -11.70 -43.40
N VAL A 37 -26.04 -10.74 -42.50
CA VAL A 37 -26.90 -9.57 -42.69
C VAL A 37 -26.10 -8.26 -42.78
N GLY A 38 -25.11 -8.10 -41.92
CA GLY A 38 -24.26 -6.90 -41.89
C GLY A 38 -23.98 -6.36 -40.51
N THR A 39 -23.36 -5.17 -40.47
CA THR A 39 -23.04 -4.44 -39.22
C THR A 39 -23.91 -3.17 -39.16
N PHE A 40 -24.55 -2.97 -38.04
CA PHE A 40 -25.50 -1.88 -37.80
C PHE A 40 -24.99 -1.00 -36.65
N VAL A 41 -25.21 0.31 -36.76
CA VAL A 41 -25.00 1.24 -35.66
C VAL A 41 -26.10 0.99 -34.62
N ARG A 42 -25.74 0.76 -33.40
CA ARG A 42 -26.72 0.71 -32.28
C ARG A 42 -27.15 2.13 -31.97
N ALA A 43 -28.44 2.39 -31.99
CA ALA A 43 -28.96 3.62 -31.41
C ALA A 43 -28.67 3.60 -29.91
N VAL A 44 -27.66 4.35 -29.47
CA VAL A 44 -27.50 4.65 -28.07
C VAL A 44 -28.70 5.53 -27.71
N ARG A 45 -29.72 4.94 -27.08
CA ARG A 45 -30.72 5.76 -26.39
C ARG A 45 -29.94 6.59 -25.38
N ALA A 46 -29.80 7.88 -25.61
CA ALA A 46 -29.41 8.80 -24.56
C ALA A 46 -30.44 8.61 -23.42
N ALA A 47 -30.05 7.89 -22.40
CA ALA A 47 -30.84 7.87 -21.17
C ALA A 47 -30.91 9.34 -20.73
N GLY A 48 -32.10 9.88 -20.62
CA GLY A 48 -32.29 11.18 -19.97
C GLY A 48 -31.67 11.12 -18.56
N PRO A 49 -31.34 12.26 -17.96
CA PRO A 49 -30.79 12.29 -16.61
C PRO A 49 -31.70 11.49 -15.70
N VAL A 50 -31.16 10.39 -15.16
CA VAL A 50 -31.87 9.56 -14.19
C VAL A 50 -31.76 10.24 -12.84
N ASP A 51 -32.90 10.54 -12.20
CA ASP A 51 -32.93 11.06 -10.84
C ASP A 51 -32.69 9.90 -9.85
N TYR A 52 -31.57 9.96 -9.14
CA TYR A 52 -31.21 9.03 -8.06
C TYR A 52 -31.47 9.62 -6.65
N GLY A 53 -32.21 10.74 -6.55
CA GLY A 53 -32.49 11.41 -5.27
C GLY A 53 -33.14 10.50 -4.22
N TRP A 54 -33.93 9.52 -4.65
CA TRP A 54 -34.53 8.51 -3.78
C TRP A 54 -33.50 7.68 -2.99
N GLN A 55 -32.30 7.48 -3.56
CA GLN A 55 -31.24 6.71 -2.90
C GLN A 55 -30.75 7.39 -1.62
N THR A 56 -30.75 8.72 -1.59
CA THR A 56 -30.35 9.50 -0.39
C THR A 56 -31.25 9.16 0.80
N GLY A 57 -32.57 9.04 0.56
CA GLY A 57 -33.51 8.63 1.59
C GLY A 57 -33.36 7.17 1.99
N ALA A 58 -33.17 6.27 1.02
CA ALA A 58 -33.02 4.83 1.27
C ALA A 58 -31.68 4.46 1.95
N LEU A 59 -30.60 5.16 1.62
CA LEU A 59 -29.29 4.95 2.23
C LEU A 59 -29.21 5.52 3.65
N GLY A 60 -30.00 6.56 3.99
CA GLY A 60 -29.93 7.22 5.28
C GLY A 60 -28.58 7.87 5.56
N ALA A 61 -28.25 8.09 6.82
CA ALA A 61 -26.93 8.55 7.22
C ALA A 61 -25.89 7.44 6.97
N PRO A 62 -24.71 7.77 6.43
CA PRO A 62 -23.66 6.78 6.25
C PRO A 62 -23.32 6.14 7.61
N PRO A 63 -23.14 4.82 7.68
CA PRO A 63 -22.91 4.09 8.94
C PRO A 63 -21.60 4.49 9.62
N THR A 64 -20.68 5.04 8.87
CA THR A 64 -19.39 5.61 9.30
C THR A 64 -19.12 6.88 8.51
N ARG A 65 -18.24 7.75 9.01
CA ARG A 65 -17.72 8.85 8.18
C ARG A 65 -17.16 8.25 6.91
N THR A 66 -17.79 8.53 5.76
CA THR A 66 -17.27 8.15 4.46
C THR A 66 -15.92 8.85 4.33
N SER A 67 -14.88 8.08 4.59
CA SER A 67 -13.51 8.52 4.38
C SER A 67 -13.37 8.96 2.92
N VAL A 68 -13.10 10.23 2.69
CA VAL A 68 -12.72 10.70 1.36
C VAL A 68 -11.53 9.84 0.91
N LEU A 69 -11.56 9.36 -0.34
CA LEU A 69 -10.43 8.62 -0.89
C LEU A 69 -9.13 9.41 -0.61
N SER A 70 -8.14 8.74 0.01
CA SER A 70 -6.85 9.37 0.29
C SER A 70 -6.27 10.01 -0.97
N SER A 71 -5.66 11.16 -0.80
CA SER A 71 -4.93 11.85 -1.88
C SER A 71 -3.97 10.93 -2.64
N THR A 72 -3.42 9.92 -1.95
CA THR A 72 -2.49 8.93 -2.51
C THR A 72 -3.09 8.06 -3.62
N GLN A 73 -4.40 8.00 -3.74
CA GLN A 73 -5.12 7.19 -4.74
C GLN A 73 -5.59 8.00 -5.95
N ARG A 74 -5.35 9.30 -5.96
CA ARG A 74 -5.73 10.16 -7.08
C ARG A 74 -4.97 9.80 -8.34
N VAL A 75 -5.68 9.79 -9.47
CA VAL A 75 -5.06 9.70 -10.79
C VAL A 75 -4.60 11.09 -11.21
N VAL A 76 -3.37 11.18 -11.66
CA VAL A 76 -2.71 12.43 -12.01
C VAL A 76 -2.65 12.59 -13.53
N ALA A 77 -2.80 13.82 -14.01
CA ALA A 77 -2.59 14.15 -15.41
C ALA A 77 -1.14 13.81 -15.83
N PRO A 78 -0.91 13.34 -17.08
CA PRO A 78 0.42 12.87 -17.52
C PRO A 78 1.53 13.91 -17.44
N ASP A 79 1.19 15.20 -17.46
CA ASP A 79 2.10 16.34 -17.40
C ASP A 79 2.39 16.84 -15.98
N ALA A 80 1.59 16.42 -14.99
CA ALA A 80 1.79 16.80 -13.61
C ALA A 80 2.88 15.98 -12.91
N ILE A 81 3.52 16.56 -11.89
CA ILE A 81 4.53 15.91 -11.04
C ILE A 81 3.82 15.28 -9.85
N GLY A 82 3.68 13.95 -9.86
CA GLY A 82 2.98 13.21 -8.80
C GLY A 82 3.90 12.75 -7.69
N LEU A 83 3.99 13.47 -6.57
CA LEU A 83 4.72 13.07 -5.35
C LEU A 83 3.80 12.51 -4.24
N HIS A 84 2.51 12.36 -4.51
CA HIS A 84 1.48 11.91 -3.56
C HIS A 84 1.32 10.39 -3.48
N SER A 85 1.69 9.66 -4.54
CA SER A 85 1.47 8.21 -4.67
C SER A 85 2.08 7.41 -3.52
N GLY A 86 1.47 6.26 -3.19
CA GLY A 86 2.04 5.27 -2.26
C GLY A 86 2.86 4.16 -2.95
N TYR A 87 3.19 4.30 -4.24
CA TYR A 87 3.86 3.27 -5.03
C TYR A 87 5.13 3.80 -5.69
N PRO A 88 6.14 2.94 -5.91
CA PRO A 88 7.27 3.29 -6.76
C PRO A 88 6.84 3.36 -8.23
N ALA A 89 7.59 4.09 -9.03
CA ALA A 89 7.43 4.15 -10.47
C ALA A 89 7.66 2.76 -11.12
N VAL A 90 6.98 2.51 -12.25
CA VAL A 90 6.98 1.19 -12.90
C VAL A 90 8.39 0.75 -13.29
N GLU A 91 9.25 1.68 -13.73
CA GLU A 91 10.63 1.41 -14.14
C GLU A 91 11.56 1.00 -12.96
N MET A 92 11.09 1.15 -11.73
CA MET A 92 11.77 0.66 -10.54
C MET A 92 11.45 -0.80 -10.23
N LEU A 93 10.34 -1.33 -10.77
CA LEU A 93 9.86 -2.69 -10.51
C LEU A 93 10.57 -3.74 -11.39
N PRO A 94 10.60 -5.02 -11.03
CA PRO A 94 11.23 -6.09 -11.80
C PRO A 94 10.35 -6.52 -12.98
N GLU A 95 10.03 -5.61 -13.91
CA GLU A 95 9.04 -5.80 -14.98
C GLU A 95 9.26 -7.12 -15.75
N ARG A 96 10.51 -7.40 -16.16
CA ARG A 96 10.84 -8.60 -16.92
C ARG A 96 10.54 -9.87 -16.13
N LEU A 97 10.94 -9.91 -14.84
CA LEU A 97 10.69 -11.06 -13.98
C LEU A 97 9.20 -11.30 -13.79
N VAL A 98 8.42 -10.23 -13.52
CA VAL A 98 6.97 -10.30 -13.32
C VAL A 98 6.25 -10.78 -14.58
N ARG A 99 6.56 -10.21 -15.77
CA ARG A 99 5.93 -10.63 -17.02
C ARG A 99 6.22 -12.11 -17.35
N GLN A 100 7.47 -12.54 -17.15
CA GLN A 100 7.86 -13.92 -17.38
C GLN A 100 7.20 -14.89 -16.39
N ALA A 101 7.13 -14.51 -15.11
CA ALA A 101 6.49 -15.32 -14.07
C ALA A 101 4.98 -15.50 -14.34
N LEU A 102 4.26 -14.41 -14.69
CA LEU A 102 2.86 -14.50 -15.08
C LEU A 102 2.64 -15.39 -16.30
N ALA A 103 3.50 -15.28 -17.32
CA ALA A 103 3.41 -16.11 -18.53
C ALA A 103 3.67 -17.58 -18.24
N ARG A 104 4.59 -17.90 -17.31
CA ARG A 104 4.83 -19.30 -16.87
C ARG A 104 3.66 -19.83 -16.08
N ALA A 105 3.20 -19.11 -15.07
CA ALA A 105 2.07 -19.49 -14.22
C ALA A 105 0.80 -19.75 -15.04
N ALA A 106 0.52 -18.94 -16.06
CA ALA A 106 -0.64 -19.08 -16.93
C ALA A 106 -0.64 -20.36 -17.80
N ARG A 107 0.50 -21.02 -17.93
CA ARG A 107 0.65 -22.28 -18.70
C ARG A 107 0.51 -23.54 -17.85
N THR A 108 0.35 -23.40 -16.54
CA THR A 108 0.20 -24.50 -15.58
C THR A 108 -1.24 -24.66 -15.15
N ASP A 109 -1.58 -25.81 -14.57
CA ASP A 109 -2.93 -26.11 -14.08
C ASP A 109 -3.41 -25.16 -12.97
N ILE A 110 -2.50 -24.40 -12.34
CA ILE A 110 -2.82 -23.41 -11.32
C ILE A 110 -3.72 -22.29 -11.86
N ALA A 111 -3.70 -22.06 -13.17
CA ALA A 111 -4.59 -21.11 -13.84
C ALA A 111 -6.07 -21.56 -13.84
N LEU A 112 -6.33 -22.84 -13.64
CA LEU A 112 -7.65 -23.47 -13.73
C LEU A 112 -8.10 -24.09 -12.40
N THR A 113 -7.24 -24.12 -11.38
CA THR A 113 -7.50 -24.81 -10.10
C THR A 113 -7.67 -23.81 -8.96
N ARG A 114 -8.42 -24.24 -7.95
CA ARG A 114 -8.60 -23.47 -6.72
C ARG A 114 -7.36 -23.58 -5.82
N ALA A 115 -6.83 -22.45 -5.36
CA ALA A 115 -5.76 -22.44 -4.36
C ALA A 115 -6.30 -22.85 -2.97
N PRO A 116 -5.44 -23.40 -2.08
CA PRO A 116 -5.79 -23.60 -0.68
C PRO A 116 -6.17 -22.29 0.02
N ALA A 117 -7.09 -22.36 0.99
CA ALA A 117 -7.58 -21.17 1.72
C ALA A 117 -6.45 -20.41 2.44
N ALA A 118 -5.48 -21.14 3.01
CA ALA A 118 -4.31 -20.53 3.66
C ALA A 118 -3.24 -20.01 2.68
N GLY A 119 -3.35 -20.36 1.38
CA GLY A 119 -2.37 -20.05 0.35
C GLY A 119 -1.53 -21.27 -0.07
N MET A 120 -0.68 -21.07 -1.08
CA MET A 120 0.24 -22.10 -1.58
C MET A 120 1.30 -22.43 -0.53
N PRO A 121 1.52 -23.72 -0.20
CA PRO A 121 2.49 -24.14 0.82
C PRO A 121 3.92 -23.64 0.55
N GLU A 122 4.32 -23.61 -0.71
CA GLU A 122 5.66 -23.19 -1.12
C GLU A 122 5.86 -21.67 -0.87
N LEU A 123 4.83 -20.86 -1.11
CA LEU A 123 4.88 -19.42 -0.85
C LEU A 123 4.82 -19.14 0.66
N GLN A 124 4.03 -19.91 1.42
CA GLN A 124 4.02 -19.84 2.88
C GLN A 124 5.41 -20.18 3.44
N ALA A 125 6.06 -21.23 2.91
CA ALA A 125 7.41 -21.63 3.31
C ALA A 125 8.44 -20.52 3.00
N TRP A 126 8.33 -19.87 1.85
CA TRP A 126 9.20 -18.76 1.48
C TRP A 126 9.10 -17.61 2.47
N PHE A 127 7.87 -17.13 2.80
CA PHE A 127 7.69 -16.03 3.77
C PHE A 127 8.18 -16.40 5.17
N ALA A 128 7.95 -17.64 5.60
CA ALA A 128 8.44 -18.13 6.89
C ALA A 128 9.97 -18.18 6.93
N ALA A 129 10.61 -18.66 5.86
CA ALA A 129 12.07 -18.73 5.75
C ALA A 129 12.72 -17.33 5.77
N GLU A 130 12.14 -16.37 5.04
CA GLU A 130 12.61 -14.98 5.05
C GLU A 130 12.54 -14.34 6.44
N LEU A 131 11.45 -14.58 7.21
CA LEU A 131 11.36 -14.10 8.59
C LEU A 131 12.37 -14.81 9.50
N ALA A 132 12.58 -16.12 9.29
CA ALA A 132 13.51 -16.94 10.06
C ALA A 132 14.97 -16.49 9.90
N GLU A 133 15.35 -15.92 8.73
CA GLU A 133 16.71 -15.36 8.54
C GLU A 133 17.05 -14.24 9.54
N ALA A 134 16.05 -13.53 10.04
CA ALA A 134 16.21 -12.47 11.03
C ALA A 134 16.09 -12.97 12.49
N SER A 135 15.76 -14.24 12.72
CA SER A 135 15.52 -14.77 14.07
C SER A 135 16.83 -14.88 14.87
N PRO A 136 16.85 -14.38 16.12
CA PRO A 136 17.99 -14.55 17.00
C PRO A 136 18.29 -16.02 17.31
N ALA A 137 19.55 -16.33 17.60
CA ALA A 137 19.94 -17.67 18.03
C ALA A 137 19.16 -18.10 19.29
N GLY A 138 18.60 -19.31 19.28
CA GLY A 138 17.81 -19.87 20.39
C GLY A 138 16.31 -19.57 20.32
N VAL A 139 15.86 -18.68 19.45
CA VAL A 139 14.43 -18.45 19.20
C VAL A 139 13.88 -19.46 18.19
N VAL A 140 12.74 -20.07 18.49
CA VAL A 140 12.04 -20.97 17.55
C VAL A 140 11.37 -20.13 16.47
N PRO A 141 11.85 -20.19 15.21
CA PRO A 141 11.31 -19.34 14.15
C PRO A 141 9.89 -19.77 13.78
N ALA A 142 9.17 -18.85 13.13
CA ALA A 142 7.88 -19.17 12.51
C ALA A 142 8.05 -20.19 11.39
N SER A 143 7.05 -21.05 11.22
CA SER A 143 7.01 -22.10 10.19
C SER A 143 6.02 -21.74 9.06
N ALA A 144 6.06 -22.49 7.96
CA ALA A 144 5.09 -22.35 6.87
C ALA A 144 3.63 -22.47 7.35
N ARG A 145 3.38 -23.27 8.41
CA ARG A 145 2.04 -23.46 8.97
C ARG A 145 1.50 -22.21 9.65
N ASP A 146 2.36 -21.30 10.08
CA ASP A 146 1.99 -20.05 10.75
C ASP A 146 1.66 -18.96 9.73
N ALA A 147 2.04 -19.14 8.45
CA ALA A 147 1.80 -18.16 7.39
C ALA A 147 0.44 -18.34 6.72
N LEU A 148 -0.21 -17.22 6.38
CA LEU A 148 -1.43 -17.12 5.59
C LEU A 148 -1.18 -16.15 4.44
N ILE A 149 -1.44 -16.59 3.20
CA ILE A 149 -1.33 -15.71 2.04
C ILE A 149 -2.60 -14.87 1.89
N ILE A 150 -2.43 -13.57 1.66
CA ILE A 150 -3.50 -12.58 1.62
C ILE A 150 -3.40 -11.68 0.38
N SER A 151 -4.52 -11.03 0.01
CA SER A 151 -4.64 -10.15 -1.18
C SER A 151 -4.07 -8.75 -0.91
N GLY A 152 -2.80 -8.68 -0.42
CA GLY A 152 -2.15 -7.45 -0.02
C GLY A 152 -2.48 -7.00 1.39
N SER A 153 -1.66 -6.11 1.96
CA SER A 153 -1.72 -5.69 3.37
C SER A 153 -3.06 -5.10 3.80
N GLN A 154 -3.73 -4.33 2.94
CA GLN A 154 -5.00 -3.68 3.29
C GLN A 154 -6.08 -4.70 3.66
N SER A 155 -6.24 -5.77 2.85
CA SER A 155 -7.16 -6.88 3.17
C SER A 155 -6.73 -7.63 4.43
N GLY A 156 -5.40 -7.77 4.63
CA GLY A 156 -4.86 -8.37 5.86
C GLY A 156 -5.19 -7.58 7.10
N LEU A 157 -4.99 -6.25 7.09
CA LEU A 157 -5.31 -5.37 8.22
C LEU A 157 -6.80 -5.41 8.57
N SER A 158 -7.68 -5.32 7.58
CA SER A 158 -9.13 -5.42 7.80
C SER A 158 -9.50 -6.74 8.50
N SER A 159 -8.93 -7.86 8.05
CA SER A 159 -9.16 -9.17 8.64
C SER A 159 -8.58 -9.30 10.05
N ILE A 160 -7.33 -8.83 10.25
CA ILE A 160 -6.68 -8.86 11.57
C ILE A 160 -7.47 -8.03 12.59
N PHE A 161 -7.91 -6.83 12.22
CA PHE A 161 -8.66 -5.97 13.14
C PHE A 161 -10.02 -6.57 13.51
N ARG A 162 -10.75 -7.18 12.58
CA ARG A 162 -11.98 -7.90 12.90
C ARG A 162 -11.75 -9.14 13.77
N ALA A 163 -10.74 -9.94 13.41
CA ALA A 163 -10.52 -11.26 14.02
C ALA A 163 -9.81 -11.20 15.38
N VAL A 164 -8.87 -10.27 15.55
CA VAL A 164 -7.98 -10.18 16.72
C VAL A 164 -8.43 -9.09 17.68
N VAL A 165 -8.76 -7.89 17.15
CA VAL A 165 -9.24 -6.77 18.00
C VAL A 165 -10.73 -6.90 18.27
N GLY A 166 -11.56 -6.84 17.24
CA GLY A 166 -13.01 -6.92 17.31
C GLY A 166 -13.71 -5.58 17.52
N GLN A 167 -14.97 -5.52 17.11
CA GLN A 167 -15.80 -4.32 17.14
C GLN A 167 -15.92 -3.72 18.55
N GLY A 168 -15.83 -2.39 18.65
CA GLY A 168 -15.98 -1.61 19.88
C GLY A 168 -14.79 -1.71 20.83
N ARG A 169 -13.74 -2.47 20.49
CA ARG A 169 -12.57 -2.63 21.34
C ARG A 169 -11.46 -1.63 20.99
N PRO A 170 -10.68 -1.20 21.98
CA PRO A 170 -9.57 -0.29 21.75
C PRO A 170 -8.40 -1.00 21.04
N LEU A 171 -7.80 -0.28 20.09
CA LEU A 171 -6.55 -0.62 19.40
C LEU A 171 -5.57 0.54 19.60
N LEU A 172 -4.42 0.28 20.22
CA LEU A 172 -3.34 1.25 20.23
C LEU A 172 -2.78 1.37 18.82
N ILE A 173 -2.47 2.59 18.38
CA ILE A 173 -1.96 2.87 17.04
C ILE A 173 -0.96 4.01 17.06
N GLU A 174 0.15 3.89 16.33
CA GLU A 174 1.10 5.00 16.20
C GLU A 174 0.45 6.26 15.63
N SER A 175 0.95 7.42 16.01
CA SER A 175 0.54 8.74 15.49
C SER A 175 1.81 9.57 15.21
N PRO A 176 2.13 9.91 13.93
CA PRO A 176 1.39 9.53 12.71
C PRO A 176 1.52 8.07 12.32
N THR A 177 0.63 7.59 11.44
CA THR A 177 0.59 6.20 10.98
C THR A 177 0.01 6.05 9.57
N TYR A 178 0.00 4.84 9.03
CA TYR A 178 -0.58 4.54 7.73
C TYR A 178 -2.10 4.77 7.70
N TRP A 179 -2.57 5.66 6.82
CA TRP A 179 -3.99 6.00 6.68
C TRP A 179 -4.90 4.80 6.41
N GLY A 180 -4.39 3.80 5.67
CA GLY A 180 -5.14 2.58 5.38
C GLY A 180 -5.40 1.70 6.60
N ALA A 181 -4.56 1.77 7.63
CA ALA A 181 -4.82 1.11 8.91
C ALA A 181 -5.99 1.78 9.65
N MET A 182 -6.05 3.12 9.64
CA MET A 182 -7.19 3.86 10.21
C MET A 182 -8.50 3.51 9.48
N LEU A 183 -8.47 3.45 8.16
CA LEU A 183 -9.63 3.04 7.35
C LEU A 183 -10.07 1.60 7.66
N ALA A 184 -9.12 0.67 7.80
CA ALA A 184 -9.43 -0.72 8.16
C ALA A 184 -10.03 -0.83 9.57
N ALA A 185 -9.52 -0.04 10.54
CA ALA A 185 -10.04 0.03 11.89
C ALA A 185 -11.47 0.60 11.94
N GLU A 186 -11.72 1.67 11.19
CA GLU A 186 -13.07 2.26 11.05
C GLU A 186 -14.07 1.24 10.50
N GLN A 187 -13.72 0.53 9.43
CA GLN A 187 -14.57 -0.51 8.84
C GLN A 187 -14.79 -1.70 9.79
N ALA A 188 -13.82 -2.03 10.62
CA ALA A 188 -13.93 -3.07 11.64
C ALA A 188 -14.69 -2.61 12.90
N GLY A 189 -15.04 -1.32 13.00
CA GLY A 189 -15.66 -0.71 14.17
C GLY A 189 -14.75 -0.69 15.39
N VAL A 190 -13.46 -0.64 15.20
CA VAL A 190 -12.42 -0.61 16.25
C VAL A 190 -12.21 0.81 16.73
N VAL A 191 -12.00 1.00 18.04
CA VAL A 191 -11.75 2.32 18.65
C VAL A 191 -10.24 2.59 18.67
N LEU A 192 -9.79 3.59 17.92
CA LEU A 192 -8.36 3.95 17.86
C LEU A 192 -7.92 4.71 19.12
N VAL A 193 -6.78 4.33 19.67
CA VAL A 193 -6.09 5.02 20.76
C VAL A 193 -4.71 5.43 20.25
N PRO A 194 -4.51 6.71 19.90
CA PRO A 194 -3.25 7.21 19.35
C PRO A 194 -2.12 7.15 20.36
N ILE A 195 -0.96 6.67 19.92
CA ILE A 195 0.31 6.69 20.66
C ILE A 195 1.29 7.57 19.89
N PRO A 196 1.77 8.67 20.43
CA PRO A 196 2.77 9.51 19.78
C PRO A 196 4.01 8.70 19.38
N SER A 197 4.43 8.83 18.14
CA SER A 197 5.59 8.11 17.61
C SER A 197 6.50 9.08 16.86
N GLY A 198 7.76 9.12 17.29
CA GLY A 198 8.78 9.97 16.72
C GLY A 198 9.77 9.22 15.82
N PRO A 199 10.95 9.81 15.54
CA PRO A 199 12.00 9.21 14.71
C PRO A 199 12.51 7.86 15.20
N HIS A 200 12.34 7.57 16.49
CA HIS A 200 12.80 6.33 17.15
C HIS A 200 11.63 5.44 17.61
N GLY A 201 10.45 5.64 17.06
CA GLY A 201 9.24 4.94 17.47
C GLY A 201 8.55 5.60 18.68
N PRO A 202 7.59 4.90 19.30
CA PRO A 202 6.88 5.38 20.47
C PRO A 202 7.75 5.28 21.72
N ASP A 203 7.43 6.06 22.75
CA ASP A 203 7.95 5.86 24.09
C ASP A 203 7.33 4.58 24.69
N PRO A 204 8.15 3.56 25.08
CA PRO A 204 7.63 2.32 25.67
C PRO A 204 6.82 2.54 26.95
N ASP A 205 7.12 3.57 27.74
CA ASP A 205 6.38 3.89 28.95
C ASP A 205 4.99 4.47 28.63
N GLU A 206 4.83 5.17 27.50
CA GLU A 206 3.51 5.59 27.01
C GLU A 206 2.69 4.41 26.53
N VAL A 207 3.31 3.47 25.82
CA VAL A 207 2.65 2.22 25.39
C VAL A 207 2.16 1.43 26.60
N GLU A 208 3.00 1.28 27.65
CA GLU A 208 2.63 0.61 28.89
C GLU A 208 1.42 1.28 29.58
N ARG A 209 1.48 2.61 29.72
CA ARG A 209 0.38 3.40 30.33
C ARG A 209 -0.91 3.27 29.53
N ALA A 210 -0.83 3.31 28.19
CA ALA A 210 -1.99 3.21 27.32
C ALA A 210 -2.67 1.83 27.43
N PHE A 211 -1.90 0.73 27.47
CA PHE A 211 -2.46 -0.60 27.72
C PHE A 211 -3.17 -0.68 29.07
N ALA A 212 -2.52 -0.17 30.13
CA ALA A 212 -3.09 -0.18 31.49
C ALA A 212 -4.38 0.64 31.61
N GLN A 213 -4.45 1.80 30.95
CA GLN A 213 -5.58 2.72 31.05
C GLN A 213 -6.78 2.31 30.19
N THR A 214 -6.52 1.73 29.01
CA THR A 214 -7.57 1.45 28.02
C THR A 214 -8.05 0.01 28.02
N GLY A 215 -7.26 -0.90 28.59
CA GLY A 215 -7.51 -2.33 28.48
C GLY A 215 -7.40 -2.87 27.06
N ALA A 216 -6.71 -2.15 26.15
CA ALA A 216 -6.46 -2.60 24.80
C ALA A 216 -5.78 -3.97 24.78
N ARG A 217 -6.03 -4.74 23.74
CA ARG A 217 -5.46 -6.08 23.56
C ARG A 217 -4.59 -6.18 22.32
N ALA A 218 -4.38 -5.06 21.61
CA ALA A 218 -3.52 -4.99 20.46
C ALA A 218 -2.91 -3.59 20.29
N PHE A 219 -1.71 -3.56 19.72
CA PHE A 219 -1.02 -2.36 19.25
C PHE A 219 -0.62 -2.55 17.79
N TYR A 220 -1.08 -1.66 16.90
CA TYR A 220 -0.66 -1.63 15.51
C TYR A 220 0.51 -0.66 15.33
N ALA A 221 1.59 -1.15 14.70
CA ALA A 221 2.79 -0.36 14.46
C ALA A 221 3.50 -0.75 13.17
N GLN A 222 4.33 0.18 12.66
CA GLN A 222 5.25 0.00 11.54
C GLN A 222 6.69 0.24 12.00
N PRO A 223 7.32 -0.70 12.73
CA PRO A 223 8.65 -0.53 13.30
C PRO A 223 9.75 -0.35 12.26
N THR A 224 9.54 -0.85 11.03
CA THR A 224 10.50 -0.82 9.93
C THR A 224 10.04 0.14 8.85
N PHE A 225 10.77 1.25 8.67
CA PHE A 225 10.52 2.26 7.63
C PHE A 225 9.07 2.77 7.61
N ALA A 226 8.61 3.26 8.75
CA ALA A 226 7.23 3.69 8.98
C ALA A 226 6.70 4.63 7.89
N ASN A 227 5.46 4.46 7.48
CA ASN A 227 4.74 5.38 6.61
C ASN A 227 3.85 6.28 7.48
N PRO A 228 4.10 7.60 7.55
CA PRO A 228 4.76 8.40 6.52
C PRO A 228 6.23 8.75 6.78
N THR A 229 6.75 8.55 7.99
CA THR A 229 7.97 9.19 8.50
C THR A 229 9.28 8.60 7.97
N GLY A 230 9.28 7.34 7.51
CA GLY A 230 10.50 6.60 7.17
C GLY A 230 11.31 6.16 8.39
N ALA A 231 10.79 6.32 9.60
CA ALA A 231 11.44 5.94 10.85
C ALA A 231 11.67 4.43 10.95
N GLN A 232 12.73 4.05 11.63
CA GLN A 232 12.97 2.66 12.05
C GLN A 232 13.22 2.64 13.55
N TRP A 233 12.51 1.77 14.27
CA TRP A 233 12.69 1.64 15.71
C TRP A 233 14.08 1.09 16.05
N PRO A 234 14.76 1.66 17.05
CA PRO A 234 15.94 1.03 17.64
C PRO A 234 15.59 -0.34 18.25
N ALA A 235 16.56 -1.23 18.29
CA ALA A 235 16.37 -2.56 18.88
C ALA A 235 15.95 -2.51 20.36
N SER A 236 16.32 -1.46 21.10
CA SER A 236 15.88 -1.22 22.48
C SER A 236 14.37 -0.94 22.56
N THR A 237 13.85 -0.04 21.72
CA THR A 237 12.42 0.26 21.65
C THR A 237 11.62 -0.98 21.25
N SER A 238 12.06 -1.71 20.19
CA SER A 238 11.41 -2.94 19.75
C SER A 238 11.31 -3.98 20.86
N ARG A 239 12.39 -4.18 21.61
CA ARG A 239 12.43 -5.12 22.75
C ARG A 239 11.49 -4.67 23.87
N ALA A 240 11.57 -3.41 24.29
CA ALA A 240 10.74 -2.88 25.36
C ALA A 240 9.25 -2.96 25.04
N VAL A 241 8.86 -2.62 23.82
CA VAL A 241 7.46 -2.73 23.38
C VAL A 241 7.01 -4.19 23.35
N LEU A 242 7.82 -5.13 22.83
CA LEU A 242 7.47 -6.56 22.84
C LEU A 242 7.31 -7.10 24.28
N GLU A 243 8.17 -6.70 25.21
CA GLU A 243 8.05 -7.05 26.63
C GLU A 243 6.77 -6.47 27.25
N THR A 244 6.41 -5.22 26.92
CA THR A 244 5.15 -4.60 27.33
C THR A 244 3.95 -5.39 26.81
N VAL A 245 3.93 -5.72 25.53
CA VAL A 245 2.87 -6.51 24.88
C VAL A 245 2.69 -7.88 25.58
N ARG A 246 3.82 -8.54 25.91
CA ARG A 246 3.82 -9.81 26.65
C ARG A 246 3.22 -9.67 28.05
N ARG A 247 3.65 -8.65 28.83
CA ARG A 247 3.13 -8.41 30.18
C ARG A 247 1.61 -8.19 30.20
N HIS A 248 1.08 -7.52 29.19
CA HIS A 248 -0.36 -7.26 29.07
C HIS A 248 -1.15 -8.40 28.42
N GLY A 249 -0.50 -9.49 28.00
CA GLY A 249 -1.15 -10.57 27.25
C GLY A 249 -1.83 -10.06 25.99
N ALA A 250 -1.22 -9.09 25.33
CA ALA A 250 -1.72 -8.39 24.16
C ALA A 250 -1.02 -8.86 22.86
N PHE A 251 -1.46 -8.33 21.72
CA PHE A 251 -0.84 -8.55 20.41
C PHE A 251 -0.12 -7.29 19.94
N LEU A 252 1.03 -7.45 19.30
CA LEU A 252 1.62 -6.47 18.40
C LEU A 252 1.25 -6.82 16.96
N ILE A 253 0.56 -5.95 16.28
CA ILE A 253 0.29 -6.07 14.84
C ILE A 253 1.36 -5.30 14.10
N GLU A 254 2.38 -6.02 13.64
CA GLU A 254 3.55 -5.45 12.96
C GLU A 254 3.31 -5.44 11.45
N ASP A 255 3.19 -4.26 10.87
CA ASP A 255 3.03 -4.05 9.42
C ASP A 255 4.38 -3.71 8.77
N ASP A 256 5.02 -4.73 8.20
CA ASP A 256 6.29 -4.63 7.47
C ASP A 256 6.05 -4.48 5.95
N TRP A 257 5.41 -3.36 5.61
CA TRP A 257 5.06 -3.01 4.23
C TRP A 257 6.28 -2.72 3.34
N ALA A 258 7.38 -2.32 3.97
CA ALA A 258 8.58 -1.76 3.34
C ALA A 258 9.83 -2.65 3.51
N HIS A 259 9.68 -3.91 3.88
CA HIS A 259 10.78 -4.84 4.16
C HIS A 259 11.93 -4.79 3.14
N ASP A 260 11.61 -4.78 1.86
CA ASP A 260 12.58 -4.80 0.77
C ASP A 260 13.15 -3.42 0.41
N LEU A 261 12.70 -2.35 1.09
CA LEU A 261 12.93 -0.95 0.73
C LEU A 261 13.99 -0.26 1.62
N GLY A 262 14.86 -1.02 2.26
CA GLY A 262 15.97 -0.46 3.05
C GLY A 262 16.96 0.30 2.15
N ILE A 263 17.44 1.46 2.60
CA ILE A 263 18.44 2.28 1.91
C ILE A 263 19.77 2.22 2.66
N ASP A 264 19.77 2.66 3.91
CA ASP A 264 20.96 2.73 4.78
C ASP A 264 20.83 1.81 6.00
N ALA A 265 19.71 1.10 6.11
CA ALA A 265 19.46 0.13 7.17
C ALA A 265 18.79 -1.14 6.60
N GLU A 266 19.02 -2.26 7.27
CA GLU A 266 18.32 -3.51 7.00
C GLU A 266 17.05 -3.60 7.87
N PRO A 267 15.99 -4.27 7.38
CA PRO A 267 14.77 -4.49 8.17
C PRO A 267 15.07 -5.33 9.41
N ARG A 268 14.35 -5.03 10.50
CA ARG A 268 14.48 -5.74 11.78
C ARG A 268 13.10 -6.11 12.31
N PRO A 269 12.46 -7.15 11.76
CA PRO A 269 11.13 -7.56 12.20
C PRO A 269 11.14 -7.96 13.67
N ILE A 270 10.23 -7.40 14.48
CA ILE A 270 10.04 -7.78 15.88
C ILE A 270 9.53 -9.22 15.98
N ALA A 271 8.70 -9.62 14.99
CA ALA A 271 8.19 -10.99 14.87
C ALA A 271 9.28 -12.06 14.83
N ALA A 272 10.49 -11.73 14.35
CA ALA A 272 11.62 -12.64 14.33
C ALA A 272 12.12 -13.04 15.73
N ALA A 273 11.84 -12.21 16.76
CA ALA A 273 12.19 -12.44 18.16
C ALA A 273 11.00 -12.96 18.99
N ASP A 274 9.84 -13.18 18.38
CA ASP A 274 8.64 -13.65 19.06
C ASP A 274 8.44 -15.15 18.89
N GLU A 275 8.55 -15.92 19.96
CA GLU A 275 8.28 -17.37 19.98
C GLU A 275 6.95 -17.74 20.65
N ASP A 276 6.34 -16.80 21.37
CA ASP A 276 5.13 -17.00 22.16
C ASP A 276 3.83 -16.67 21.40
N GLY A 277 3.94 -16.06 20.20
CA GLY A 277 2.80 -15.72 19.35
C GLY A 277 2.11 -14.42 19.70
N HIS A 278 2.82 -13.48 20.32
CA HIS A 278 2.34 -12.13 20.59
C HIS A 278 2.37 -11.22 19.37
N VAL A 279 3.18 -11.53 18.34
CA VAL A 279 3.28 -10.72 17.13
C VAL A 279 2.46 -11.32 16.00
N VAL A 280 1.55 -10.53 15.46
CA VAL A 280 0.87 -10.77 14.18
C VAL A 280 1.62 -9.97 13.12
N TYR A 281 2.47 -10.65 12.37
CA TYR A 281 3.36 -10.03 11.39
C TYR A 281 2.72 -10.00 9.99
N LEU A 282 2.76 -8.85 9.34
CA LEU A 282 2.21 -8.60 8.02
C LEU A 282 3.32 -8.12 7.08
N ARG A 283 3.64 -8.89 6.03
CA ARG A 283 4.64 -8.54 5.02
C ARG A 283 4.06 -8.53 3.61
N SER A 284 4.36 -7.48 2.85
CA SER A 284 3.82 -7.26 1.50
C SER A 284 4.91 -7.33 0.43
N LEU A 285 4.56 -7.93 -0.74
CA LEU A 285 5.36 -7.89 -1.97
C LEU A 285 4.86 -6.81 -2.96
N THR A 286 3.84 -6.04 -2.59
CA THR A 286 3.19 -5.07 -3.48
C THR A 286 4.13 -3.95 -3.92
N LYS A 287 5.09 -3.54 -3.07
CA LYS A 287 5.98 -2.41 -3.34
C LYS A 287 7.28 -2.81 -4.02
N SER A 288 7.74 -4.02 -3.81
CA SER A 288 9.02 -4.53 -4.33
C SER A 288 8.86 -5.39 -5.58
N VAL A 289 7.75 -6.14 -5.70
CA VAL A 289 7.50 -7.01 -6.84
C VAL A 289 6.55 -6.36 -7.84
N SER A 290 5.29 -6.17 -7.45
CA SER A 290 4.30 -5.51 -8.33
C SER A 290 3.01 -5.19 -7.58
N PRO A 291 2.45 -3.98 -7.77
CA PRO A 291 1.12 -3.64 -7.24
C PRO A 291 0.00 -4.47 -7.87
N ALA A 292 0.21 -5.05 -9.06
CA ALA A 292 -0.79 -5.85 -9.76
C ALA A 292 -0.93 -7.26 -9.19
N LEU A 293 0.11 -7.82 -8.56
CA LEU A 293 0.05 -9.18 -8.01
C LEU A 293 -0.79 -9.26 -6.73
N ARG A 294 -0.81 -8.18 -5.95
CA ARG A 294 -1.61 -8.13 -4.71
C ARG A 294 -1.35 -9.33 -3.80
N VAL A 295 -0.07 -9.67 -3.56
CA VAL A 295 0.33 -10.78 -2.69
C VAL A 295 1.05 -10.24 -1.46
N ALA A 296 0.61 -10.71 -0.29
CA ALA A 296 1.22 -10.46 1.01
C ALA A 296 1.02 -11.71 1.90
N ALA A 297 1.67 -11.74 3.05
CA ALA A 297 1.46 -12.78 4.05
C ALA A 297 1.17 -12.18 5.42
N VAL A 298 0.32 -12.86 6.19
CA VAL A 298 0.22 -12.72 7.64
C VAL A 298 0.88 -13.93 8.26
N ILE A 299 1.79 -13.71 9.19
CA ILE A 299 2.37 -14.77 10.02
C ILE A 299 1.86 -14.56 11.44
N ALA A 300 1.11 -15.54 11.94
CA ALA A 300 0.53 -15.54 13.28
C ALA A 300 0.51 -16.96 13.84
N ARG A 301 0.57 -17.11 15.15
CA ARG A 301 0.60 -18.42 15.80
C ARG A 301 -0.70 -18.68 16.58
N GLY A 302 -1.00 -19.97 16.77
CA GLY A 302 -2.10 -20.42 17.61
C GLY A 302 -3.49 -19.92 17.21
N PRO A 303 -4.40 -19.66 18.17
CA PRO A 303 -5.79 -19.27 17.90
C PRO A 303 -5.96 -17.99 17.09
N ALA A 304 -5.00 -17.06 17.17
CA ALA A 304 -5.07 -15.82 16.37
C ALA A 304 -5.01 -16.13 14.87
N ARG A 305 -4.13 -17.03 14.45
CA ARG A 305 -4.03 -17.49 13.06
C ARG A 305 -5.35 -18.10 12.57
N GLU A 306 -5.95 -18.99 13.38
CA GLU A 306 -7.19 -19.66 12.99
C GLU A 306 -8.37 -18.68 12.86
N ARG A 307 -8.45 -17.68 13.73
CA ARG A 307 -9.46 -16.62 13.64
C ARG A 307 -9.26 -15.76 12.39
N ILE A 308 -8.02 -15.38 12.06
CA ILE A 308 -7.71 -14.61 10.85
C ILE A 308 -8.04 -15.43 9.60
N LEU A 309 -7.72 -16.73 9.57
CA LEU A 309 -8.06 -17.61 8.46
C LEU A 309 -9.59 -17.73 8.27
N ALA A 310 -10.35 -17.89 9.36
CA ALA A 310 -11.80 -17.98 9.31
C ALA A 310 -12.45 -16.68 8.80
N ASP A 311 -12.01 -15.52 9.29
CA ASP A 311 -12.48 -14.20 8.83
C ASP A 311 -12.20 -14.00 7.32
N ARG A 312 -11.00 -14.35 6.89
CA ARG A 312 -10.64 -14.27 5.49
C ARG A 312 -11.44 -15.20 4.59
N ALA A 313 -11.71 -16.41 5.04
CA ALA A 313 -12.54 -17.37 4.29
C ALA A 313 -13.95 -16.81 4.05
N ALA A 314 -14.49 -16.07 5.01
CA ALA A 314 -15.78 -15.40 4.87
C ALA A 314 -15.72 -14.22 3.88
N GLU A 315 -14.57 -13.51 3.78
CA GLU A 315 -14.42 -12.34 2.90
C GLU A 315 -14.09 -12.72 1.45
N SER A 316 -13.11 -13.59 1.23
CA SER A 316 -12.54 -13.83 -0.10
C SER A 316 -12.16 -15.28 -0.40
N MET A 317 -12.54 -16.23 0.46
CA MET A 317 -12.24 -17.65 0.37
C MET A 317 -10.75 -17.99 0.22
N TYR A 318 -10.10 -17.54 -0.86
CA TYR A 318 -8.68 -17.78 -1.16
C TYR A 318 -8.10 -16.68 -2.06
N VAL A 319 -6.79 -16.56 -2.09
CA VAL A 319 -6.07 -15.70 -3.04
C VAL A 319 -5.82 -16.47 -4.32
N SER A 320 -5.89 -15.79 -5.47
CA SER A 320 -5.62 -16.39 -6.78
C SER A 320 -4.30 -17.19 -6.80
N GLY A 321 -4.36 -18.47 -7.10
CA GLY A 321 -3.19 -19.34 -7.24
C GLY A 321 -2.23 -18.84 -8.32
N LEU A 322 -2.77 -18.32 -9.41
CA LEU A 322 -1.98 -17.73 -10.50
C LEU A 322 -1.08 -16.59 -10.02
N LEU A 323 -1.61 -15.68 -9.20
CA LEU A 323 -0.84 -14.55 -8.67
C LEU A 323 0.15 -14.98 -7.60
N GLN A 324 -0.19 -15.96 -6.79
CA GLN A 324 0.72 -16.56 -5.80
C GLN A 324 1.91 -17.25 -6.49
N ALA A 325 1.64 -18.07 -7.52
CA ALA A 325 2.69 -18.75 -8.28
C ALA A 325 3.62 -17.75 -8.99
N ALA A 326 3.05 -16.69 -9.57
CA ALA A 326 3.84 -15.63 -10.19
C ALA A 326 4.71 -14.89 -9.16
N ALA A 327 4.17 -14.58 -7.97
CA ALA A 327 4.94 -13.94 -6.90
C ALA A 327 6.09 -14.83 -6.43
N LEU A 328 5.81 -16.10 -6.15
CA LEU A 328 6.82 -17.09 -5.74
C LEU A 328 7.92 -17.23 -6.80
N ASP A 329 7.54 -17.37 -8.06
CA ASP A 329 8.49 -17.47 -9.16
C ASP A 329 9.42 -16.25 -9.25
N VAL A 330 8.91 -15.02 -9.07
CA VAL A 330 9.74 -13.80 -9.06
C VAL A 330 10.74 -13.83 -7.91
N VAL A 331 10.29 -14.09 -6.68
CA VAL A 331 11.14 -13.94 -5.48
C VAL A 331 12.17 -15.08 -5.33
N THR A 332 11.94 -16.21 -6.02
CA THR A 332 12.89 -17.34 -6.05
C THR A 332 13.87 -17.32 -7.22
N GLN A 333 13.70 -16.39 -8.18
CA GLN A 333 14.64 -16.24 -9.30
C GLN A 333 16.00 -15.70 -8.83
N PRO A 334 17.12 -16.16 -9.41
CA PRO A 334 18.46 -15.61 -9.11
C PRO A 334 18.53 -14.07 -9.33
N GLY A 335 17.76 -13.57 -10.30
CA GLY A 335 17.67 -12.14 -10.61
C GLY A 335 16.99 -11.29 -9.53
N TRP A 336 16.25 -11.88 -8.59
CA TRP A 336 15.54 -11.16 -7.55
C TRP A 336 16.48 -10.38 -6.61
N ARG A 337 17.49 -11.05 -6.06
CA ARG A 337 18.48 -10.37 -5.18
C ARG A 337 19.26 -9.27 -5.91
N THR A 338 19.54 -9.45 -7.19
CA THR A 338 20.19 -8.42 -8.02
C THR A 338 19.24 -7.24 -8.24
N HIS A 339 17.95 -7.51 -8.48
CA HIS A 339 16.93 -6.46 -8.57
C HIS A 339 16.85 -5.66 -7.27
N LEU A 340 16.76 -6.29 -6.10
CA LEU A 340 16.67 -5.60 -4.82
C LEU A 340 17.87 -4.68 -4.56
N ARG A 341 19.10 -5.11 -4.89
CA ARG A 341 20.29 -4.25 -4.78
C ARG A 341 20.16 -3.00 -5.65
N GLY A 342 19.80 -3.18 -6.92
CA GLY A 342 19.60 -2.05 -7.84
C GLY A 342 18.42 -1.16 -7.45
N PHE A 343 17.39 -1.74 -6.86
CA PHE A 343 16.23 -1.01 -6.35
C PHE A 343 16.61 -0.09 -5.17
N ARG A 344 17.34 -0.62 -4.18
CA ARG A 344 17.87 0.13 -3.02
C ARG A 344 18.81 1.29 -3.46
N GLU A 345 19.67 1.04 -4.45
CA GLU A 345 20.54 2.09 -5.03
C GLU A 345 19.73 3.22 -5.68
N LYS A 346 18.73 2.86 -6.48
CA LYS A 346 17.81 3.84 -7.07
C LYS A 346 17.04 4.63 -6.01
N LEU A 347 16.58 3.97 -4.95
CA LEU A 347 15.89 4.65 -3.84
C LEU A 347 16.81 5.67 -3.17
N ARG A 348 18.07 5.29 -2.88
CA ARG A 348 19.08 6.20 -2.30
C ARG A 348 19.28 7.42 -3.19
N THR A 349 19.58 7.21 -4.48
CA THR A 349 19.82 8.29 -5.44
C THR A 349 18.63 9.25 -5.53
N ARG A 350 17.42 8.71 -5.61
CA ARG A 350 16.20 9.52 -5.70
C ARG A 350 15.90 10.28 -4.40
N ARG A 351 16.05 9.64 -3.25
CA ARG A 351 15.91 10.29 -1.93
C ARG A 351 16.87 11.47 -1.81
N ASP A 352 18.16 11.23 -2.04
CA ASP A 352 19.21 12.23 -1.86
C ASP A 352 19.04 13.40 -2.84
N LEU A 353 18.62 13.12 -4.07
CA LEU A 353 18.31 14.15 -5.07
C LEU A 353 17.10 14.99 -4.65
N MET A 354 16.01 14.38 -4.17
CA MET A 354 14.83 15.11 -3.69
C MET A 354 15.18 15.97 -2.48
N VAL A 355 15.90 15.43 -1.49
CA VAL A 355 16.34 16.16 -0.30
C VAL A 355 17.22 17.36 -0.69
N SER A 356 18.19 17.17 -1.57
CA SER A 356 19.06 18.27 -2.02
C SER A 356 18.30 19.32 -2.84
N SER A 357 17.25 18.92 -3.57
CA SER A 357 16.38 19.86 -4.31
C SER A 357 15.52 20.69 -3.36
N LEU A 358 14.92 20.05 -2.34
CA LEU A 358 14.17 20.77 -1.30
C LEU A 358 15.05 21.77 -0.55
N ALA A 359 16.23 21.35 -0.12
CA ALA A 359 17.16 22.23 0.61
C ALA A 359 17.56 23.50 -0.18
N ARG A 360 17.67 23.38 -1.53
CA ARG A 360 18.01 24.53 -2.39
C ARG A 360 16.84 25.41 -2.73
N SER A 361 15.67 24.84 -2.99
CA SER A 361 14.57 25.56 -3.63
C SER A 361 13.32 25.70 -2.76
N ALA A 362 13.25 25.00 -1.62
CA ALA A 362 12.15 25.09 -0.66
C ALA A 362 12.68 25.04 0.79
N PRO A 363 13.57 25.96 1.20
CA PRO A 363 14.25 25.89 2.51
C PRO A 363 13.28 26.00 3.70
N LEU A 364 12.07 26.52 3.50
CA LEU A 364 11.01 26.55 4.53
C LEU A 364 10.38 25.17 4.78
N ALA A 365 10.56 24.22 3.87
CA ALA A 365 10.08 22.85 3.98
C ALA A 365 11.20 21.99 4.59
N THR A 366 11.08 21.63 5.86
CA THR A 366 12.16 20.96 6.62
C THR A 366 11.89 19.47 6.81
N LEU A 367 12.96 18.67 6.84
CA LEU A 367 12.89 17.26 7.18
C LEU A 367 13.18 17.08 8.67
N GLU A 368 12.28 16.43 9.39
CA GLU A 368 12.54 16.05 10.79
C GLU A 368 13.56 14.91 10.89
N THR A 369 13.53 14.00 9.94
CA THR A 369 14.40 12.82 9.91
C THR A 369 14.73 12.43 8.47
N MET A 370 15.99 12.07 8.22
CA MET A 370 16.39 11.44 6.97
C MET A 370 15.91 9.98 6.98
N PRO A 371 15.00 9.56 6.06
CA PRO A 371 14.54 8.19 6.03
C PRO A 371 15.67 7.23 5.64
N VAL A 372 15.85 6.18 6.45
CA VAL A 372 16.84 5.12 6.18
C VAL A 372 16.29 4.01 5.29
N GLY A 373 15.03 4.11 4.90
CA GLY A 373 14.32 3.21 3.99
C GLY A 373 12.92 3.73 3.67
N GLY A 374 12.14 2.93 2.94
CA GLY A 374 10.79 3.31 2.49
C GLY A 374 10.79 4.11 1.20
N LEU A 375 9.72 4.88 0.96
CA LEU A 375 9.46 5.60 -0.28
C LEU A 375 9.23 7.11 -0.10
N ASN A 376 9.14 7.59 1.16
CA ASN A 376 8.57 8.88 1.47
C ASN A 376 9.52 9.78 2.25
N LEU A 377 9.43 11.09 1.98
CA LEU A 377 9.91 12.13 2.87
C LEU A 377 8.71 12.64 3.67
N TRP A 378 8.91 12.84 4.97
CA TRP A 378 7.98 13.51 5.86
C TRP A 378 8.49 14.92 6.12
N VAL A 379 7.80 15.88 5.51
CA VAL A 379 8.25 17.27 5.40
C VAL A 379 7.39 18.16 6.28
N ARG A 380 8.00 18.83 7.24
CA ARG A 380 7.35 19.83 8.08
C ARG A 380 7.35 21.19 7.35
N LEU A 381 6.21 21.83 7.33
CA LEU A 381 6.02 23.19 6.85
C LEU A 381 6.17 24.19 8.01
N PRO A 382 6.28 25.51 7.73
CA PRO A 382 6.28 26.55 8.76
C PRO A 382 5.04 26.45 9.66
N ASP A 383 5.20 26.76 10.94
CA ASP A 383 4.08 26.82 11.87
C ASP A 383 3.06 27.87 11.39
N GLY A 384 1.78 27.49 11.39
CA GLY A 384 0.69 28.31 10.88
C GLY A 384 0.41 28.18 9.38
N ALA A 385 1.19 27.39 8.63
CA ALA A 385 0.89 27.10 7.22
C ALA A 385 -0.44 26.37 7.07
N ASP A 386 -1.32 26.87 6.21
CA ASP A 386 -2.53 26.17 5.80
C ASP A 386 -2.18 25.06 4.79
N VAL A 387 -2.05 23.84 5.29
CA VAL A 387 -1.68 22.66 4.48
C VAL A 387 -2.65 22.43 3.32
N VAL A 388 -3.95 22.72 3.51
CA VAL A 388 -4.97 22.55 2.46
C VAL A 388 -4.74 23.54 1.34
N GLN A 389 -4.45 24.80 1.69
CA GLN A 389 -4.15 25.83 0.72
C GLN A 389 -2.83 25.55 -0.02
N VAL A 390 -1.76 25.15 0.70
CA VAL A 390 -0.47 24.78 0.10
C VAL A 390 -0.65 23.63 -0.91
N VAL A 391 -1.39 22.58 -0.57
CA VAL A 391 -1.66 21.44 -1.48
C VAL A 391 -2.40 21.90 -2.73
N ARG A 392 -3.41 22.76 -2.57
CA ARG A 392 -4.19 23.32 -3.68
C ARG A 392 -3.33 24.21 -4.60
N ASP A 393 -2.48 25.06 -4.04
CA ASP A 393 -1.63 25.96 -4.82
C ASP A 393 -0.51 25.22 -5.54
N CYS A 394 0.02 24.14 -4.96
CA CYS A 394 0.90 23.19 -5.63
C CYS A 394 0.19 22.54 -6.82
N GLU A 395 -1.04 22.04 -6.62
CA GLU A 395 -1.82 21.38 -7.65
C GLU A 395 -2.11 22.31 -8.85
N LEU A 396 -2.46 23.56 -8.61
CA LEU A 396 -2.68 24.57 -9.66
C LEU A 396 -1.42 24.83 -10.50
N ARG A 397 -0.23 24.55 -9.94
CA ARG A 397 1.07 24.67 -10.62
C ARG A 397 1.59 23.33 -11.16
N GLY A 398 0.76 22.28 -11.16
CA GLY A 398 1.10 20.94 -11.70
C GLY A 398 1.91 20.04 -10.76
N LEU A 399 2.00 20.36 -9.46
CA LEU A 399 2.65 19.55 -8.45
C LEU A 399 1.60 18.92 -7.52
N ILE A 400 1.50 17.60 -7.50
CA ILE A 400 0.56 16.88 -6.64
C ILE A 400 1.30 16.29 -5.45
N VAL A 401 0.96 16.75 -4.26
CA VAL A 401 1.53 16.33 -2.98
C VAL A 401 0.42 15.77 -2.07
N ALA A 402 0.79 15.05 -1.02
CA ALA A 402 -0.18 14.51 -0.07
C ALA A 402 -0.16 15.32 1.24
N PRO A 403 -1.33 15.83 1.70
CA PRO A 403 -1.43 16.57 2.95
C PRO A 403 -1.17 15.64 4.14
N GLY A 404 -0.29 16.04 5.06
CA GLY A 404 0.12 15.20 6.19
C GLY A 404 -1.00 14.86 7.16
N SER A 405 -2.07 15.66 7.20
CA SER A 405 -3.24 15.42 8.05
C SER A 405 -3.90 14.04 7.83
N GLU A 406 -3.75 13.45 6.65
CA GLU A 406 -4.29 12.12 6.35
C GLU A 406 -3.63 10.98 7.17
N TRP A 407 -2.47 11.22 7.78
CA TRP A 407 -1.70 10.22 8.53
C TRP A 407 -1.87 10.30 10.06
N PHE A 408 -2.73 11.18 10.55
CA PHE A 408 -2.99 11.30 11.97
C PHE A 408 -4.32 10.68 12.37
N PRO A 409 -4.34 9.73 13.32
CA PRO A 409 -5.58 9.17 13.86
C PRO A 409 -6.33 10.15 14.77
N ALA A 410 -5.67 11.23 15.17
CA ALA A 410 -6.19 12.34 15.95
C ALA A 410 -5.78 13.68 15.29
N GLU A 411 -5.78 14.78 16.04
CA GLU A 411 -5.31 16.06 15.55
C GLU A 411 -3.83 16.01 15.15
N PRO A 412 -3.45 16.59 13.99
CA PRO A 412 -2.06 16.66 13.57
C PRO A 412 -1.19 17.41 14.57
N SER A 413 0.02 16.91 14.82
CA SER A 413 1.02 17.57 15.68
C SER A 413 1.68 18.79 15.02
N GLY A 414 1.35 19.08 13.77
CA GLY A 414 1.89 20.20 12.99
C GLY A 414 1.49 20.13 11.51
N PRO A 415 1.90 21.13 10.73
CA PRO A 415 1.66 21.16 9.29
C PRO A 415 2.71 20.31 8.56
N TYR A 416 2.27 19.23 7.91
CA TYR A 416 3.15 18.29 7.21
C TYR A 416 2.67 18.03 5.78
N LEU A 417 3.64 17.67 4.93
CA LEU A 417 3.41 17.02 3.64
C LEU A 417 4.13 15.69 3.59
N ARG A 418 3.53 14.70 2.91
CA ARG A 418 4.23 13.49 2.52
C ARG A 418 4.59 13.54 1.04
N LEU A 419 5.88 13.37 0.73
CA LEU A 419 6.42 13.38 -0.63
C LEU A 419 7.02 12.01 -0.95
N ASN A 420 6.53 11.36 -2.00
CA ASN A 420 7.09 10.09 -2.46
C ASN A 420 8.20 10.35 -3.49
N TYR A 421 9.46 10.08 -3.12
CA TYR A 421 10.62 10.22 -4.00
C TYR A 421 10.79 9.07 -5.00
N ALA A 422 10.01 8.02 -4.88
CA ALA A 422 10.09 6.87 -5.78
C ALA A 422 9.07 6.90 -6.93
N SER A 423 8.06 7.80 -6.91
CA SER A 423 6.93 7.76 -7.84
C SER A 423 7.11 8.59 -9.10
N ALA A 424 7.76 9.76 -9.02
CA ALA A 424 7.92 10.68 -10.13
C ALA A 424 9.28 10.52 -10.84
N ASP A 425 9.42 11.12 -12.03
CA ASP A 425 10.69 11.21 -12.73
C ASP A 425 11.67 12.08 -11.91
N PRO A 426 12.83 11.56 -11.51
CA PRO A 426 13.81 12.32 -10.72
C PRO A 426 14.35 13.56 -11.43
N SER A 427 14.32 13.63 -12.76
CA SER A 427 14.72 14.84 -13.51
C SER A 427 13.83 16.05 -13.20
N ARG A 428 12.61 15.83 -12.69
CA ARG A 428 11.64 16.87 -12.32
C ARG A 428 11.68 17.27 -10.83
N PHE A 429 12.56 16.70 -10.02
CA PHE A 429 12.61 17.01 -8.59
C PHE A 429 13.00 18.44 -8.28
N ALA A 430 13.89 19.04 -9.07
CA ALA A 430 14.25 20.45 -8.93
C ALA A 430 13.07 21.37 -9.25
N GLU A 431 12.29 21.05 -10.28
CA GLU A 431 11.04 21.75 -10.63
C GLU A 431 10.01 21.63 -9.50
N ALA A 432 9.80 20.41 -8.99
CA ALA A 432 8.87 20.17 -7.89
C ALA A 432 9.23 20.96 -6.64
N ALA A 433 10.52 20.98 -6.26
CA ALA A 433 11.01 21.74 -5.12
C ALA A 433 10.85 23.27 -5.34
N GLY A 434 11.10 23.75 -6.56
CA GLY A 434 10.89 25.16 -6.92
C GLY A 434 9.43 25.59 -6.81
N ILE A 435 8.50 24.74 -7.27
CA ILE A 435 7.05 25.02 -7.13
C ILE A 435 6.67 25.10 -5.64
N LEU A 436 7.09 24.11 -4.84
CA LEU A 436 6.79 24.10 -3.40
C LEU A 436 7.38 25.33 -2.69
N GLY A 437 8.65 25.67 -2.98
CA GLY A 437 9.29 26.87 -2.41
C GLY A 437 8.53 28.13 -2.71
N SER A 438 8.16 28.37 -3.99
CA SER A 438 7.40 29.53 -4.40
C SER A 438 6.01 29.62 -3.75
N VAL A 439 5.36 28.48 -3.51
CA VAL A 439 4.07 28.42 -2.80
C VAL A 439 4.27 28.83 -1.33
N LEU A 440 5.28 28.29 -0.65
CA LEU A 440 5.55 28.58 0.76
C LEU A 440 6.01 30.02 1.02
N GLU A 441 6.68 30.66 0.05
CA GLU A 441 7.06 32.08 0.13
C GLU A 441 5.87 33.02 -0.07
N SER A 442 4.79 32.53 -0.71
CA SER A 442 3.60 33.31 -1.03
C SER A 442 2.47 33.15 -0.01
N SER A 443 2.58 32.14 0.88
CA SER A 443 1.61 31.79 1.93
C SER A 443 1.95 32.46 3.23
#